data_21953f9555314566311b999c5e053e7f
#
_entry.id   21953f9555314566311b999c5e053e7f
#
_cell.length_a   1.000
_cell.length_b   1.000
_cell.length_c   1.000
_cell.angle_alpha   90.00
_cell.angle_beta   90.00
_cell.angle_gamma   90.00
#
_symmetry.space_group_name_H-M   'P 1'
#
loop_
_entity.id
_entity.type
_entity.pdbx_description
1 polymer ?
#
loop_
_entity_poly.entity_id
_entity_poly.type
_entity_poly.pdbx_seq_one_letter_code
_entity_poly.pdbx_strand_id
1 'polypeptide(L)'
;MNSNPRLTRQCLTALVAAGVVVTGAGCTVANSGGGGYDPYTLRIVLPQEPPTLEPCESSLTSTGVVVRSNITEPLAERDPDTGDLQPLLATDWEQTSPTEWTFTLRDDVTFSDGAPFTSEDAAFSIDRAVNSDLQCNVDGYVFGDEKLTLRTPDAHTVVVGTTEPDPILPLRISFIEIVPRTTSTTEKVREPIGTGPYAIDDWEYGQKLTLKRNDTYWGAEPAFARAEYQWRSEGSVRAAMITNDEADIATGLGPEDGAGELGVPFQNGETTALRMQATEPPLDDIRVRQAINYSVNRTGIVKALFRNLGQPAAQLIPSGVVGYNDQLQPWPHDLDRARALIDEARADGVPVDREIRLIGRTAQFPNIAETIEVIQSELAEIGLNVKIEMMDTASQLEYQLRPFPPNTGPYLLMIQHGNQAGDAAFTMDQYMLSDGPQSAYGTTAFDTKIRAAEQLTGQARQDAFAKLFAEEPEEIMQMAYIAHMRGILGKSPRIDYTPDAATGDEMRLSAMTPTAADHTDQS
;
A
#
# COMPACT_ATOMS: atom_id res chain seq x y z
N MET A 1 22.48 -24.72 59.92
CA MET A 1 23.68 -25.41 60.44
C MET A 1 24.79 -25.14 59.43
N ASN A 2 25.68 -24.27 59.87
CA ASN A 2 27.14 -24.34 59.79
C ASN A 2 27.77 -24.44 58.39
N SER A 3 28.76 -23.70 57.98
CA SER A 3 29.58 -22.57 58.55
C SER A 3 30.61 -22.22 57.49
N ASN A 4 30.89 -20.93 57.38
CA ASN A 4 32.13 -20.39 56.75
C ASN A 4 33.39 -20.90 57.51
N PRO A 5 34.63 -20.85 56.92
CA PRO A 5 35.36 -19.63 57.14
C PRO A 5 36.35 -19.19 56.05
N ARG A 6 36.65 -17.90 56.17
CA ARG A 6 37.72 -17.09 55.57
C ARG A 6 39.13 -17.64 55.87
N LEU A 7 40.10 -17.33 55.01
CA LEU A 7 41.49 -17.03 55.44
C LEU A 7 42.20 -16.12 54.45
N THR A 8 42.66 -15.01 55.00
CA THR A 8 43.57 -13.97 54.54
C THR A 8 45.05 -14.36 54.64
N ARG A 9 45.92 -13.78 53.80
CA ARG A 9 47.26 -13.14 54.14
C ARG A 9 48.11 -13.07 52.84
N GLN A 10 48.50 -11.96 52.41
CA GLN A 10 49.50 -10.93 52.74
C GLN A 10 50.80 -11.09 51.94
N CYS A 11 51.12 -10.00 51.21
CA CYS A 11 52.34 -9.29 50.94
C CYS A 11 53.64 -10.03 50.57
N LEU A 12 54.27 -9.64 49.47
CA LEU A 12 55.59 -9.00 49.51
C LEU A 12 55.92 -8.29 48.18
N THR A 13 56.35 -7.07 48.33
CA THR A 13 56.94 -6.13 47.37
C THR A 13 58.33 -6.54 46.91
N ALA A 14 58.63 -6.40 45.61
CA ALA A 14 59.97 -6.20 45.08
C ALA A 14 59.93 -5.29 43.85
N LEU A 15 60.47 -4.10 43.99
CA LEU A 15 60.81 -3.17 42.91
C LEU A 15 62.02 -3.70 42.12
N VAL A 16 61.84 -3.79 40.77
CA VAL A 16 62.99 -3.75 39.85
C VAL A 16 62.64 -2.77 38.74
N ALA A 17 63.38 -1.67 38.71
CA ALA A 17 63.35 -0.70 37.63
C ALA A 17 64.14 -1.25 36.42
N ALA A 18 63.47 -1.44 35.28
CA ALA A 18 64.15 -1.61 34.02
C ALA A 18 63.41 -0.74 32.97
N GLY A 19 64.14 0.22 32.43
CA GLY A 19 63.66 1.14 31.40
C GLY A 19 63.28 0.38 30.12
N VAL A 20 62.08 0.64 29.64
CA VAL A 20 61.63 0.19 28.34
C VAL A 20 61.35 1.42 27.51
N VAL A 21 62.09 1.51 26.41
CA VAL A 21 61.88 2.43 25.30
C VAL A 21 60.49 2.17 24.72
N VAL A 22 59.59 3.15 24.86
CA VAL A 22 58.27 3.11 24.23
C VAL A 22 58.44 3.50 22.77
N THR A 23 58.58 2.52 21.89
CA THR A 23 58.26 2.67 20.47
C THR A 23 56.72 2.75 20.36
N GLY A 24 56.21 3.93 20.07
CA GLY A 24 54.79 4.12 19.76
C GLY A 24 54.39 3.33 18.54
N ALA A 25 53.86 2.14 18.77
CA ALA A 25 53.00 1.48 17.80
C ALA A 25 51.62 2.12 17.96
N GLY A 26 51.32 3.11 17.13
CA GLY A 26 49.98 3.58 16.94
C GLY A 26 49.13 2.39 16.48
N CYS A 27 48.21 1.93 17.32
CA CYS A 27 47.08 1.14 16.85
C CYS A 27 46.28 2.05 15.93
N THR A 28 46.60 2.05 14.67
CA THR A 28 45.61 2.38 13.66
C THR A 28 44.52 1.34 13.80
N VAL A 29 43.42 1.72 14.44
CA VAL A 29 42.15 1.03 14.24
C VAL A 29 41.97 1.07 12.73
N ALA A 30 42.19 -0.06 12.07
CA ALA A 30 41.81 -0.25 10.70
C ALA A 30 40.30 -0.05 10.70
N ASN A 31 39.86 1.12 10.23
CA ASN A 31 38.48 1.36 9.90
C ASN A 31 38.18 0.50 8.66
N SER A 32 37.96 -0.79 8.89
CA SER A 32 37.48 -1.71 7.87
C SER A 32 35.97 -1.52 7.71
N GLY A 33 35.58 -0.40 7.14
CA GLY A 33 34.20 0.00 6.94
C GLY A 33 34.05 1.20 6.02
N GLY A 34 35.06 1.53 5.24
CA GLY A 34 34.93 2.43 4.11
C GLY A 34 34.60 1.61 2.87
N GLY A 35 33.39 1.14 2.72
CA GLY A 35 32.88 0.85 1.40
C GLY A 35 32.90 2.19 0.66
N GLY A 36 33.81 2.32 -0.32
CA GLY A 36 33.86 3.50 -1.17
C GLY A 36 32.46 3.68 -1.78
N TYR A 37 31.96 4.90 -1.74
CA TYR A 37 30.76 5.30 -2.46
C TYR A 37 30.86 4.78 -3.91
N ASP A 38 29.91 3.91 -4.27
CA ASP A 38 29.73 3.47 -5.65
C ASP A 38 28.60 4.30 -6.29
N PRO A 39 28.91 5.21 -7.21
CA PRO A 39 27.91 6.09 -7.84
C PRO A 39 26.90 5.31 -8.69
N TYR A 40 27.18 4.06 -9.04
CA TYR A 40 26.33 3.20 -9.84
C TYR A 40 25.41 2.30 -9.01
N THR A 41 25.49 2.36 -7.69
CA THR A 41 24.64 1.61 -6.76
C THR A 41 23.66 2.54 -6.07
N LEU A 42 22.37 2.22 -6.17
CA LEU A 42 21.27 2.87 -5.46
C LEU A 42 21.05 2.16 -4.12
N ARG A 43 21.12 2.90 -3.01
CA ARG A 43 20.97 2.36 -1.65
C ARG A 43 19.59 2.71 -1.11
N ILE A 44 18.81 1.70 -0.77
CA ILE A 44 17.41 1.83 -0.40
C ILE A 44 17.21 1.26 1.01
N VAL A 45 16.49 1.98 1.87
CA VAL A 45 16.11 1.50 3.18
C VAL A 45 14.59 1.40 3.32
N LEU A 46 14.10 0.18 3.58
CA LEU A 46 12.69 -0.15 3.78
C LEU A 46 12.35 -0.25 5.28
N PRO A 47 11.07 -0.14 5.69
CA PRO A 47 10.62 -0.39 7.06
C PRO A 47 10.88 -1.82 7.54
N GLN A 48 10.76 -2.79 6.64
CA GLN A 48 10.91 -4.22 6.92
C GLN A 48 11.42 -4.97 5.69
N GLU A 49 11.97 -6.15 5.92
CA GLU A 49 12.28 -7.09 4.85
C GLU A 49 11.01 -7.50 4.11
N PRO A 50 11.01 -7.57 2.77
CA PRO A 50 9.91 -8.19 2.04
C PRO A 50 9.68 -9.62 2.55
N PRO A 51 8.45 -10.00 2.89
CA PRO A 51 8.19 -11.37 3.38
C PRO A 51 8.38 -12.41 2.28
N THR A 52 8.27 -11.98 1.03
CA THR A 52 8.43 -12.78 -0.18
C THR A 52 8.76 -11.87 -1.35
N LEU A 53 9.34 -12.42 -2.41
CA LEU A 53 9.45 -11.79 -3.73
C LEU A 53 8.59 -12.52 -4.77
N GLU A 54 7.64 -13.34 -4.33
CA GLU A 54 6.69 -14.03 -5.21
C GLU A 54 5.87 -13.00 -6.02
N PRO A 55 5.90 -13.04 -7.36
CA PRO A 55 5.22 -12.05 -8.20
C PRO A 55 3.70 -12.01 -8.00
N CYS A 56 3.05 -13.13 -7.74
CA CYS A 56 1.61 -13.14 -7.48
C CYS A 56 1.20 -12.61 -6.09
N GLU A 57 2.19 -12.24 -5.25
CA GLU A 57 2.02 -11.51 -3.99
C GLU A 57 2.38 -10.01 -4.12
N SER A 58 2.62 -9.52 -5.34
CA SER A 58 3.09 -8.16 -5.59
C SER A 58 2.07 -7.07 -5.22
N SER A 59 0.81 -7.42 -4.97
CA SER A 59 -0.20 -6.53 -4.38
C SER A 59 0.07 -6.22 -2.90
N LEU A 60 0.93 -6.99 -2.21
CA LEU A 60 1.46 -6.60 -0.90
C LEU A 60 2.49 -5.49 -1.08
N THR A 61 2.28 -4.33 -0.46
CA THR A 61 3.14 -3.14 -0.61
C THR A 61 4.62 -3.44 -0.40
N SER A 62 4.98 -4.21 0.64
CA SER A 62 6.38 -4.56 0.93
C SER A 62 7.04 -5.48 -0.10
N THR A 63 6.25 -6.28 -0.83
CA THR A 63 6.71 -7.10 -1.95
C THR A 63 6.70 -6.30 -3.25
N GLY A 64 5.61 -5.58 -3.50
CA GLY A 64 5.39 -4.79 -4.72
C GLY A 64 6.47 -3.77 -4.98
N VAL A 65 6.89 -3.01 -3.97
CA VAL A 65 7.94 -1.98 -4.10
C VAL A 65 9.31 -2.54 -4.55
N VAL A 66 9.52 -3.84 -4.47
CA VAL A 66 10.73 -4.51 -4.97
C VAL A 66 10.49 -5.19 -6.30
N VAL A 67 9.36 -5.91 -6.43
CA VAL A 67 9.11 -6.83 -7.54
C VAL A 67 8.52 -6.10 -8.75
N ARG A 68 7.43 -5.33 -8.55
CA ARG A 68 6.69 -4.68 -9.63
C ARG A 68 7.53 -3.64 -10.35
N SER A 69 7.47 -3.64 -11.67
CA SER A 69 8.18 -2.71 -12.54
C SER A 69 9.71 -2.71 -12.39
N ASN A 70 10.26 -3.53 -11.48
CA ASN A 70 11.69 -3.66 -11.26
C ASN A 70 12.23 -5.04 -11.69
N ILE A 71 11.60 -6.13 -11.22
CA ILE A 71 12.00 -7.51 -11.55
C ILE A 71 11.04 -8.11 -12.58
N THR A 72 9.75 -7.94 -12.36
CA THR A 72 8.67 -8.43 -13.24
C THR A 72 7.86 -7.27 -13.79
N GLU A 73 7.16 -7.51 -14.89
CA GLU A 73 6.29 -6.53 -15.55
C GLU A 73 4.96 -7.20 -15.92
N PRO A 74 3.83 -6.48 -15.84
CA PRO A 74 2.53 -6.94 -16.31
C PRO A 74 2.37 -6.72 -17.83
N LEU A 75 1.23 -7.17 -18.39
CA LEU A 75 0.90 -6.92 -19.79
C LEU A 75 0.63 -5.44 -20.09
N ALA A 76 0.02 -4.73 -19.15
CA ALA A 76 -0.29 -3.32 -19.23
C ALA A 76 -0.01 -2.68 -17.87
N GLU A 77 0.31 -1.41 -17.83
CA GLU A 77 0.55 -0.66 -16.60
C GLU A 77 -0.32 0.59 -16.54
N ARG A 78 -0.44 1.19 -15.35
CA ARG A 78 -1.08 2.49 -15.22
C ARG A 78 -0.07 3.61 -15.34
N ASP A 79 -0.42 4.63 -16.11
CA ASP A 79 0.36 5.87 -16.19
C ASP A 79 0.47 6.52 -14.81
N PRO A 80 1.69 6.87 -14.35
CA PRO A 80 1.89 7.41 -13.01
C PRO A 80 1.25 8.78 -12.78
N ASP A 81 1.04 9.55 -13.83
CA ASP A 81 0.50 10.91 -13.74
C ASP A 81 -1.01 10.95 -13.92
N THR A 82 -1.55 10.17 -14.88
CA THR A 82 -2.98 10.20 -15.26
C THR A 82 -3.77 9.06 -14.66
N GLY A 83 -3.13 7.93 -14.35
CA GLY A 83 -3.78 6.70 -13.93
C GLY A 83 -4.40 5.89 -15.07
N ASP A 84 -4.30 6.35 -16.32
CA ASP A 84 -4.79 5.64 -17.49
C ASP A 84 -3.98 4.37 -17.75
N LEU A 85 -4.66 3.33 -18.27
CA LEU A 85 -3.98 2.10 -18.63
C LEU A 85 -3.17 2.28 -19.92
N GLN A 86 -1.89 1.89 -19.88
CA GLN A 86 -0.94 2.03 -20.99
C GLN A 86 -0.33 0.68 -21.38
N PRO A 87 0.07 0.52 -22.66
CA PRO A 87 0.82 -0.64 -23.14
C PRO A 87 2.16 -0.82 -22.40
N LEU A 88 2.49 -2.10 -22.07
CA LEU A 88 3.79 -2.49 -21.54
C LEU A 88 4.29 -3.75 -22.28
N LEU A 89 4.09 -4.97 -21.74
CA LEU A 89 4.39 -6.21 -22.47
C LEU A 89 3.37 -6.53 -23.57
N ALA A 90 2.12 -6.05 -23.42
CA ALA A 90 1.17 -5.96 -24.52
C ALA A 90 1.30 -4.59 -25.21
N THR A 91 1.26 -4.58 -26.54
CA THR A 91 1.29 -3.37 -27.37
C THR A 91 -0.09 -2.80 -27.61
N ASP A 92 -1.12 -3.64 -27.54
CA ASP A 92 -2.52 -3.27 -27.77
C ASP A 92 -3.45 -4.34 -27.17
N TRP A 93 -4.72 -3.97 -26.92
CA TRP A 93 -5.78 -4.89 -26.52
C TRP A 93 -7.15 -4.42 -27.04
N GLU A 94 -8.01 -5.37 -27.35
CA GLU A 94 -9.37 -5.09 -27.79
C GLU A 94 -10.39 -6.07 -27.17
N GLN A 95 -11.58 -5.58 -26.89
CA GLN A 95 -12.70 -6.41 -26.47
C GLN A 95 -13.35 -7.04 -27.70
N THR A 96 -13.12 -8.33 -27.93
CA THR A 96 -13.62 -9.05 -29.11
C THR A 96 -15.03 -9.59 -28.89
N SER A 97 -15.46 -9.73 -27.63
CA SER A 97 -16.86 -9.99 -27.24
C SER A 97 -17.10 -9.44 -25.82
N PRO A 98 -18.33 -9.40 -25.30
CA PRO A 98 -18.58 -8.96 -23.92
C PRO A 98 -17.75 -9.70 -22.86
N THR A 99 -17.37 -10.95 -23.12
CA THR A 99 -16.65 -11.84 -22.22
C THR A 99 -15.27 -12.23 -22.74
N GLU A 100 -14.74 -11.61 -23.79
CA GLU A 100 -13.41 -11.92 -24.31
C GLU A 100 -12.62 -10.67 -24.67
N TRP A 101 -11.36 -10.67 -24.28
CA TRP A 101 -10.35 -9.67 -24.63
C TRP A 101 -9.17 -10.32 -25.33
N THR A 102 -8.66 -9.68 -26.37
CA THR A 102 -7.46 -10.10 -27.09
C THR A 102 -6.34 -9.10 -26.84
N PHE A 103 -5.18 -9.60 -26.41
CA PHE A 103 -3.97 -8.82 -26.19
C PHE A 103 -2.94 -9.16 -27.25
N THR A 104 -2.38 -8.15 -27.90
CA THR A 104 -1.25 -8.26 -28.81
C THR A 104 0.04 -7.99 -28.04
N LEU A 105 0.98 -8.92 -28.07
CA LEU A 105 2.20 -8.87 -27.27
C LEU A 105 3.39 -8.35 -28.08
N ARG A 106 4.40 -7.80 -27.38
CA ARG A 106 5.71 -7.47 -27.93
C ARG A 106 6.42 -8.72 -28.42
N ASP A 107 7.30 -8.54 -29.41
CA ASP A 107 8.13 -9.61 -30.00
C ASP A 107 9.65 -9.45 -29.73
N ASP A 108 10.02 -8.38 -29.00
CA ASP A 108 11.40 -7.99 -28.70
C ASP A 108 11.79 -8.19 -27.23
N VAL A 109 11.00 -8.92 -26.45
CA VAL A 109 11.19 -9.10 -25.00
C VAL A 109 11.82 -10.45 -24.68
N THR A 110 12.76 -10.44 -23.73
CA THR A 110 13.33 -11.64 -23.11
C THR A 110 13.25 -11.55 -21.60
N PHE A 111 13.14 -12.71 -20.94
CA PHE A 111 13.34 -12.81 -19.50
C PHE A 111 14.80 -12.59 -19.12
N SER A 112 15.07 -12.29 -17.87
CA SER A 112 16.43 -12.05 -17.35
C SER A 112 17.36 -13.28 -17.41
N ASP A 113 16.82 -14.48 -17.67
CA ASP A 113 17.59 -15.70 -17.96
C ASP A 113 17.89 -15.90 -19.45
N GLY A 114 17.42 -14.98 -20.31
CA GLY A 114 17.59 -15.00 -21.76
C GLY A 114 16.54 -15.79 -22.53
N ALA A 115 15.52 -16.37 -21.88
CA ALA A 115 14.42 -17.02 -22.57
C ALA A 115 13.50 -15.98 -23.25
N PRO A 116 12.98 -16.22 -24.46
CA PRO A 116 12.06 -15.30 -25.11
C PRO A 116 10.70 -15.28 -24.39
N PHE A 117 10.10 -14.10 -24.28
CA PHE A 117 8.71 -13.93 -23.83
C PHE A 117 7.74 -14.24 -24.97
N THR A 118 6.68 -14.98 -24.68
CA THR A 118 5.66 -15.38 -25.65
C THR A 118 4.26 -15.35 -25.01
N SER A 119 3.24 -15.49 -25.85
CA SER A 119 1.84 -15.62 -25.40
C SER A 119 1.60 -16.83 -24.47
N GLU A 120 2.41 -17.88 -24.59
CA GLU A 120 2.33 -19.03 -23.69
C GLU A 120 2.78 -18.66 -22.26
N ASP A 121 3.76 -17.76 -22.12
CA ASP A 121 4.22 -17.27 -20.82
C ASP A 121 3.19 -16.31 -20.20
N ALA A 122 2.57 -15.45 -21.02
CA ALA A 122 1.47 -14.58 -20.58
C ALA A 122 0.28 -15.39 -20.09
N ALA A 123 -0.19 -16.37 -20.89
CA ALA A 123 -1.29 -17.26 -20.52
C ALA A 123 -0.94 -18.07 -19.26
N PHE A 124 0.27 -18.61 -19.17
CA PHE A 124 0.77 -19.33 -18.00
C PHE A 124 0.73 -18.46 -16.74
N SER A 125 1.20 -17.20 -16.81
CA SER A 125 1.24 -16.29 -15.66
C SER A 125 -0.15 -15.93 -15.16
N ILE A 126 -1.09 -15.70 -16.09
CA ILE A 126 -2.51 -15.45 -15.77
C ILE A 126 -3.13 -16.69 -15.12
N ASP A 127 -2.96 -17.87 -15.71
CA ASP A 127 -3.47 -19.13 -15.18
C ASP A 127 -2.92 -19.44 -13.79
N ARG A 128 -1.61 -19.24 -13.62
CA ARG A 128 -0.90 -19.42 -12.36
C ARG A 128 -1.41 -18.49 -11.26
N ALA A 129 -1.66 -17.22 -11.60
CA ALA A 129 -2.09 -16.22 -10.63
C ALA A 129 -3.56 -16.37 -10.22
N VAL A 130 -4.46 -16.73 -11.17
CA VAL A 130 -5.92 -16.68 -10.96
C VAL A 130 -6.56 -18.06 -10.85
N ASN A 131 -6.09 -19.05 -11.62
CA ASN A 131 -6.77 -20.35 -11.68
C ASN A 131 -6.11 -21.44 -10.81
N SER A 132 -4.86 -21.24 -10.35
CA SER A 132 -4.12 -22.25 -9.59
C SER A 132 -4.50 -22.27 -8.11
N ASP A 133 -4.03 -23.30 -7.40
CA ASP A 133 -4.21 -23.45 -5.94
C ASP A 133 -3.13 -22.71 -5.11
N LEU A 134 -2.33 -21.82 -5.72
CA LEU A 134 -1.25 -21.09 -5.04
C LEU A 134 -1.74 -20.07 -4.01
N GLN A 135 -3.04 -19.72 -4.03
CA GLN A 135 -3.64 -18.72 -3.16
C GLN A 135 -2.88 -17.37 -3.26
N CYS A 136 -2.75 -16.87 -4.47
CA CYS A 136 -2.14 -15.59 -4.76
C CYS A 136 -3.00 -14.44 -4.22
N ASN A 137 -2.39 -13.41 -3.63
CA ASN A 137 -3.15 -12.24 -3.16
C ASN A 137 -3.91 -11.51 -4.28
N VAL A 138 -3.34 -11.48 -5.48
CA VAL A 138 -3.99 -10.84 -6.63
C VAL A 138 -5.31 -11.53 -6.99
N ASP A 139 -5.42 -12.86 -6.85
CA ASP A 139 -6.64 -13.60 -7.12
C ASP A 139 -7.80 -13.08 -6.23
N GLY A 140 -7.66 -13.19 -4.91
CA GLY A 140 -8.73 -12.79 -3.99
C GLY A 140 -9.04 -11.28 -4.00
N TYR A 141 -8.05 -10.44 -4.26
CA TYR A 141 -8.23 -8.98 -4.25
C TYR A 141 -8.81 -8.43 -5.56
N VAL A 142 -8.38 -8.98 -6.71
CA VAL A 142 -8.69 -8.41 -8.03
C VAL A 142 -9.75 -9.22 -8.76
N PHE A 143 -9.71 -10.55 -8.67
CA PHE A 143 -10.58 -11.45 -9.44
C PHE A 143 -11.67 -12.11 -8.59
N GLY A 144 -11.50 -12.21 -7.26
CA GLY A 144 -12.44 -12.90 -6.39
C GLY A 144 -12.55 -14.38 -6.76
N ASP A 145 -13.78 -14.85 -7.01
CA ASP A 145 -14.05 -16.24 -7.42
C ASP A 145 -14.05 -16.45 -8.96
N GLU A 146 -13.70 -15.41 -9.74
CA GLU A 146 -13.68 -15.48 -11.21
C GLU A 146 -12.61 -16.47 -11.68
N LYS A 147 -12.94 -17.26 -12.70
CA LYS A 147 -12.00 -18.15 -13.39
C LYS A 147 -11.88 -17.73 -14.86
N LEU A 148 -10.63 -17.58 -15.29
CA LEU A 148 -10.33 -17.11 -16.62
C LEU A 148 -10.07 -18.27 -17.59
N THR A 149 -10.53 -18.13 -18.82
CA THR A 149 -10.18 -19.03 -19.93
C THR A 149 -9.11 -18.39 -20.79
N LEU A 150 -8.12 -19.18 -21.23
CA LEU A 150 -6.93 -18.67 -21.90
C LEU A 150 -6.70 -19.40 -23.22
N ARG A 151 -6.40 -18.66 -24.28
CA ARG A 151 -6.01 -19.19 -25.60
C ARG A 151 -4.83 -18.42 -26.15
N THR A 152 -3.90 -19.11 -26.81
CA THR A 152 -2.70 -18.57 -27.45
C THR A 152 -2.70 -18.94 -28.93
N PRO A 153 -3.43 -18.19 -29.80
CA PRO A 153 -3.54 -18.50 -31.21
C PRO A 153 -2.21 -18.53 -31.96
N ASP A 154 -1.27 -17.69 -31.52
CA ASP A 154 0.10 -17.60 -32.01
C ASP A 154 1.03 -17.09 -30.89
N ALA A 155 2.33 -16.92 -31.20
CA ALA A 155 3.35 -16.56 -30.21
C ALA A 155 3.18 -15.16 -29.60
N HIS A 156 2.37 -14.28 -30.21
CA HIS A 156 2.24 -12.87 -29.80
C HIS A 156 0.78 -12.47 -29.56
N THR A 157 -0.13 -13.43 -29.44
CA THR A 157 -1.54 -13.18 -29.18
C THR A 157 -2.01 -14.03 -28.01
N VAL A 158 -2.55 -13.38 -26.97
CA VAL A 158 -3.26 -14.06 -25.88
C VAL A 158 -4.71 -13.57 -25.83
N VAL A 159 -5.64 -14.53 -25.74
CA VAL A 159 -7.07 -14.26 -25.60
C VAL A 159 -7.50 -14.70 -24.21
N VAL A 160 -8.09 -13.76 -23.46
CA VAL A 160 -8.56 -13.96 -22.09
C VAL A 160 -10.08 -13.87 -22.07
N GLY A 161 -10.73 -14.92 -21.57
CA GLY A 161 -12.19 -14.97 -21.45
C GLY A 161 -12.63 -15.05 -19.99
N THR A 162 -13.74 -14.38 -19.69
CA THR A 162 -14.43 -14.31 -18.40
C THR A 162 -15.76 -15.04 -18.45
N THR A 163 -16.35 -15.39 -17.31
CA THR A 163 -17.68 -16.02 -17.25
C THR A 163 -18.80 -15.00 -17.47
N GLU A 164 -18.61 -13.78 -16.99
CA GLU A 164 -19.54 -12.65 -17.14
C GLU A 164 -18.83 -11.49 -17.86
N PRO A 165 -19.59 -10.53 -18.44
CA PRO A 165 -18.97 -9.37 -19.08
C PRO A 165 -18.09 -8.58 -18.13
N ASP A 166 -16.82 -8.37 -18.50
CA ASP A 166 -15.87 -7.56 -17.73
C ASP A 166 -15.24 -6.46 -18.59
N PRO A 167 -15.79 -5.25 -18.57
CA PRO A 167 -15.29 -4.14 -19.37
C PRO A 167 -13.96 -3.56 -18.87
N ILE A 168 -13.48 -3.94 -17.68
CA ILE A 168 -12.21 -3.51 -17.13
C ILE A 168 -11.18 -4.66 -16.98
N LEU A 169 -11.40 -5.78 -17.70
CA LEU A 169 -10.47 -6.91 -17.64
C LEU A 169 -9.01 -6.50 -17.92
N PRO A 170 -8.66 -5.63 -18.87
CA PRO A 170 -7.28 -5.18 -19.05
C PRO A 170 -6.68 -4.50 -17.81
N LEU A 171 -7.47 -3.73 -17.05
CA LEU A 171 -7.05 -3.17 -15.77
C LEU A 171 -6.83 -4.26 -14.73
N ARG A 172 -7.69 -5.28 -14.65
CA ARG A 172 -7.48 -6.43 -13.73
C ARG A 172 -6.22 -7.21 -14.10
N ILE A 173 -5.97 -7.44 -15.40
CA ILE A 173 -4.78 -8.13 -15.91
C ILE A 173 -3.48 -7.33 -15.60
N SER A 174 -3.54 -6.01 -15.48
CA SER A 174 -2.37 -5.19 -15.12
C SER A 174 -1.83 -5.46 -13.70
N PHE A 175 -2.54 -6.22 -12.89
CA PHE A 175 -2.06 -6.68 -11.57
C PHE A 175 -1.33 -8.02 -11.62
N ILE A 176 -1.28 -8.66 -12.78
CA ILE A 176 -0.63 -9.96 -12.94
C ILE A 176 0.77 -9.76 -13.51
N GLU A 177 1.75 -10.05 -12.68
CA GLU A 177 3.16 -10.02 -13.04
C GLU A 177 3.51 -11.24 -13.92
N ILE A 178 4.22 -11.00 -15.03
CA ILE A 178 4.58 -12.04 -15.98
C ILE A 178 5.86 -12.74 -15.55
N VAL A 179 5.80 -14.07 -15.56
CA VAL A 179 6.90 -14.99 -15.25
C VAL A 179 7.04 -16.05 -16.35
N PRO A 180 8.22 -16.67 -16.54
CA PRO A 180 8.36 -17.72 -17.53
C PRO A 180 7.56 -18.97 -17.12
N ARG A 181 7.02 -19.69 -18.10
CA ARG A 181 6.25 -20.94 -17.90
C ARG A 181 7.02 -22.07 -17.23
N THR A 182 8.32 -21.91 -17.01
CA THR A 182 9.14 -22.81 -16.21
C THR A 182 9.00 -22.59 -14.71
N THR A 183 8.31 -21.51 -14.30
CA THR A 183 8.02 -21.18 -12.90
C THR A 183 7.09 -22.23 -12.28
N SER A 184 7.29 -22.58 -11.01
CA SER A 184 6.44 -23.55 -10.29
C SER A 184 4.98 -23.11 -10.24
N THR A 185 4.05 -24.06 -10.46
CA THR A 185 2.59 -23.87 -10.28
C THR A 185 2.08 -24.39 -8.96
N THR A 186 2.92 -25.04 -8.15
CA THR A 186 2.55 -25.67 -6.88
C THR A 186 3.24 -25.04 -5.67
N GLU A 187 4.27 -24.24 -5.90
CA GLU A 187 5.04 -23.58 -4.85
C GLU A 187 5.31 -22.13 -5.23
N LYS A 188 5.24 -21.24 -4.25
CA LYS A 188 5.64 -19.83 -4.40
C LYS A 188 7.15 -19.74 -4.59
N VAL A 189 7.59 -18.93 -5.55
CA VAL A 189 9.01 -18.79 -5.85
C VAL A 189 9.65 -17.73 -4.96
N ARG A 190 10.91 -17.97 -4.60
CA ARG A 190 11.68 -17.05 -3.79
C ARG A 190 12.39 -15.99 -4.62
N GLU A 191 12.99 -16.42 -5.72
CA GLU A 191 13.82 -15.62 -6.60
C GLU A 191 13.20 -15.64 -8.01
N PRO A 192 12.21 -14.76 -8.27
CA PRO A 192 11.53 -14.76 -9.55
C PRO A 192 12.45 -14.34 -10.69
N ILE A 193 12.22 -14.95 -11.85
CA ILE A 193 12.72 -14.51 -13.13
C ILE A 193 11.63 -13.66 -13.78
N GLY A 194 11.98 -12.47 -14.27
CA GLY A 194 11.04 -11.58 -14.92
C GLY A 194 11.62 -10.89 -16.13
N THR A 195 10.85 -10.02 -16.74
CA THR A 195 11.21 -9.23 -17.93
C THR A 195 11.73 -7.83 -17.58
N GLY A 196 11.69 -7.47 -16.29
CA GLY A 196 11.96 -6.13 -15.80
C GLY A 196 13.41 -5.65 -15.95
N PRO A 197 13.65 -4.36 -15.65
CA PRO A 197 14.96 -3.70 -15.80
C PRO A 197 16.05 -4.23 -14.86
N TYR A 198 15.67 -4.96 -13.81
CA TYR A 198 16.59 -5.57 -12.84
C TYR A 198 16.29 -7.04 -12.64
N ALA A 199 17.31 -7.78 -12.19
CA ALA A 199 17.23 -9.16 -11.75
C ALA A 199 17.84 -9.28 -10.35
N ILE A 200 17.46 -10.31 -9.60
CA ILE A 200 18.04 -10.60 -8.29
C ILE A 200 19.50 -11.03 -8.49
N ASP A 201 20.41 -10.38 -7.76
CA ASP A 201 21.82 -10.75 -7.70
C ASP A 201 22.10 -11.61 -6.47
N ASP A 202 21.60 -11.17 -5.31
CA ASP A 202 21.76 -11.88 -4.04
C ASP A 202 20.68 -11.47 -3.01
N TRP A 203 20.22 -12.42 -2.20
CA TRP A 203 19.32 -12.15 -1.10
C TRP A 203 19.80 -12.83 0.20
N GLU A 204 20.49 -12.06 1.02
CA GLU A 204 20.92 -12.46 2.35
C GLU A 204 19.79 -12.17 3.37
N TYR A 205 19.03 -13.20 3.74
CA TYR A 205 17.90 -13.05 4.67
C TYR A 205 18.26 -12.33 5.97
N GLY A 206 17.41 -11.41 6.39
CA GLY A 206 17.60 -10.61 7.60
C GLY A 206 18.68 -9.53 7.46
N GLN A 207 19.36 -9.42 6.31
CA GLN A 207 20.48 -8.51 6.11
C GLN A 207 20.26 -7.54 4.97
N LYS A 208 20.24 -8.03 3.72
CA LYS A 208 20.11 -7.21 2.52
C LYS A 208 19.61 -8.01 1.33
N LEU A 209 19.05 -7.29 0.37
CA LEU A 209 18.74 -7.77 -0.97
C LEU A 209 19.48 -6.90 -1.98
N THR A 210 20.12 -7.52 -2.95
CA THR A 210 20.83 -6.83 -4.04
C THR A 210 20.19 -7.21 -5.37
N LEU A 211 19.83 -6.20 -6.14
CA LEU A 211 19.44 -6.35 -7.54
C LEU A 211 20.59 -5.86 -8.42
N LYS A 212 20.76 -6.49 -9.57
CA LYS A 212 21.61 -6.03 -10.67
C LYS A 212 20.77 -5.67 -11.88
N ARG A 213 21.26 -4.74 -12.68
CA ARG A 213 20.64 -4.39 -13.96
C ARG A 213 20.51 -5.63 -14.84
N ASN A 214 19.38 -5.72 -15.53
CA ASN A 214 19.14 -6.73 -16.55
C ASN A 214 19.73 -6.25 -17.88
N ASP A 215 20.87 -6.81 -18.28
CA ASP A 215 21.60 -6.39 -19.50
C ASP A 215 20.82 -6.71 -20.80
N THR A 216 19.77 -7.52 -20.72
CA THR A 216 18.90 -7.88 -21.85
C THR A 216 17.53 -7.19 -21.78
N TYR A 217 17.40 -6.17 -20.94
CA TYR A 217 16.15 -5.43 -20.79
C TYR A 217 15.75 -4.77 -22.12
N TRP A 218 14.51 -4.95 -22.51
CA TRP A 218 13.95 -4.45 -23.78
C TRP A 218 13.70 -2.93 -23.79
N GLY A 219 13.53 -2.31 -22.61
CA GLY A 219 13.31 -0.89 -22.44
C GLY A 219 14.59 -0.05 -22.35
N ALA A 220 14.47 1.17 -21.83
CA ALA A 220 15.62 2.02 -21.61
C ALA A 220 16.54 1.48 -20.52
N GLU A 221 17.84 1.57 -20.73
CA GLU A 221 18.86 1.14 -19.75
C GLU A 221 18.75 1.97 -18.48
N PRO A 222 18.53 1.33 -17.28
CA PRO A 222 18.51 2.05 -16.01
C PRO A 222 19.83 2.74 -15.70
N ALA A 223 19.76 3.93 -15.07
CA ALA A 223 20.94 4.71 -14.74
C ALA A 223 21.84 4.04 -13.68
N PHE A 224 21.26 3.28 -12.76
CA PHE A 224 21.99 2.56 -11.73
C PHE A 224 22.23 1.10 -12.14
N ALA A 225 23.47 0.64 -11.99
CA ALA A 225 23.83 -0.76 -12.31
C ALA A 225 23.37 -1.74 -11.23
N ARG A 226 23.17 -1.27 -10.01
CA ARG A 226 22.76 -2.07 -8.85
C ARG A 226 21.77 -1.30 -7.97
N ALA A 227 20.95 -2.06 -7.24
CA ALA A 227 20.13 -1.53 -6.15
C ALA A 227 20.33 -2.42 -4.92
N GLU A 228 20.67 -1.83 -3.79
CA GLU A 228 20.83 -2.53 -2.52
C GLU A 228 19.74 -2.11 -1.55
N TYR A 229 18.94 -3.07 -1.09
CA TYR A 229 17.89 -2.89 -0.12
C TYR A 229 18.34 -3.34 1.26
N GLN A 230 18.12 -2.48 2.25
CA GLN A 230 18.24 -2.77 3.67
C GLN A 230 16.92 -2.42 4.36
N TRP A 231 16.75 -2.84 5.59
CA TRP A 231 15.53 -2.55 6.36
C TRP A 231 15.83 -2.10 7.77
N ARG A 232 15.05 -1.13 8.24
CA ARG A 232 15.08 -0.57 9.59
C ARG A 232 13.64 -0.24 9.98
N SER A 233 13.18 -0.77 11.13
CA SER A 233 11.79 -0.56 11.58
C SER A 233 11.48 0.88 11.93
N GLU A 234 12.45 1.60 12.52
CA GLU A 234 12.27 2.95 13.02
C GLU A 234 12.42 4.00 11.89
N GLY A 235 11.38 4.82 11.68
CA GLY A 235 11.38 5.88 10.65
C GLY A 235 12.51 6.89 10.84
N SER A 236 12.76 7.30 12.09
CA SER A 236 13.86 8.22 12.41
C SER A 236 15.23 7.67 12.04
N VAL A 237 15.44 6.36 12.16
CA VAL A 237 16.69 5.71 11.72
C VAL A 237 16.80 5.75 10.20
N ARG A 238 15.71 5.45 9.48
CA ARG A 238 15.71 5.52 8.01
C ARG A 238 15.97 6.95 7.51
N ALA A 239 15.35 7.96 8.14
CA ALA A 239 15.59 9.37 7.81
C ALA A 239 17.05 9.78 8.10
N ALA A 240 17.62 9.31 9.22
CA ALA A 240 19.01 9.57 9.56
C ALA A 240 19.99 8.94 8.55
N MET A 241 19.68 7.76 8.00
CA MET A 241 20.50 7.12 6.96
C MET A 241 20.60 7.99 5.69
N ILE A 242 19.49 8.66 5.28
CA ILE A 242 19.54 9.64 4.17
C ILE A 242 20.45 10.83 4.54
N THR A 243 20.25 11.40 5.73
CA THR A 243 21.00 12.59 6.19
C THR A 243 22.50 12.32 6.31
N ASN A 244 22.88 11.10 6.70
CA ASN A 244 24.27 10.68 6.89
C ASN A 244 24.90 10.09 5.61
N ASP A 245 24.21 10.15 4.48
CA ASP A 245 24.67 9.55 3.22
C ASP A 245 24.93 8.02 3.29
N GLU A 246 24.12 7.32 4.11
CA GLU A 246 24.14 5.86 4.23
C GLU A 246 23.09 5.19 3.34
N ALA A 247 22.04 5.94 2.93
CA ALA A 247 21.01 5.53 1.99
C ALA A 247 20.66 6.68 1.05
N ASP A 248 20.06 6.34 -0.09
CA ASP A 248 19.63 7.28 -1.12
C ASP A 248 18.12 7.46 -1.13
N ILE A 249 17.40 6.41 -0.80
CA ILE A 249 15.94 6.34 -0.73
C ILE A 249 15.53 5.70 0.59
N ALA A 250 14.52 6.29 1.25
CA ALA A 250 13.88 5.74 2.44
C ALA A 250 12.35 5.75 2.27
N THR A 251 11.71 4.58 2.39
CA THR A 251 10.25 4.48 2.28
C THR A 251 9.56 4.52 3.65
N GLY A 252 8.26 4.80 3.67
CA GLY A 252 7.42 4.70 4.85
C GLY A 252 7.82 5.65 5.99
N LEU A 253 8.27 6.86 5.67
CA LEU A 253 8.56 7.88 6.67
C LEU A 253 7.26 8.48 7.23
N GLY A 254 7.24 8.70 8.54
CA GLY A 254 6.18 9.45 9.19
C GLY A 254 6.33 10.97 9.00
N PRO A 255 5.28 11.76 9.36
CA PRO A 255 5.30 13.21 9.23
C PRO A 255 6.44 13.90 10.01
N GLU A 256 6.90 13.27 11.09
CA GLU A 256 8.02 13.78 11.91
C GLU A 256 9.35 13.50 11.23
N ASP A 257 9.53 12.27 10.73
CA ASP A 257 10.78 11.77 10.18
C ASP A 257 11.03 12.31 8.76
N GLY A 258 9.96 12.51 7.99
CA GLY A 258 10.01 13.08 6.64
C GLY A 258 9.89 14.60 6.60
N ALA A 259 10.04 15.28 7.75
CA ALA A 259 10.02 16.75 7.79
C ALA A 259 11.31 17.32 7.20
N GLY A 260 11.18 18.32 6.30
CA GLY A 260 12.31 19.04 5.71
C GLY A 260 12.55 18.73 4.23
N GLU A 261 13.71 19.12 3.74
CA GLU A 261 14.03 19.11 2.30
C GLU A 261 14.23 17.71 1.70
N LEU A 262 14.49 16.70 2.55
CA LEU A 262 14.68 15.32 2.10
C LEU A 262 13.40 14.53 1.96
N GLY A 263 12.28 15.03 2.50
CA GLY A 263 10.98 14.37 2.41
C GLY A 263 10.20 14.79 1.16
N VAL A 264 9.86 13.83 0.31
CA VAL A 264 9.02 14.04 -0.87
C VAL A 264 7.63 13.47 -0.60
N PRO A 265 6.61 14.31 -0.37
CA PRO A 265 5.24 13.84 -0.18
C PRO A 265 4.63 13.42 -1.52
N PHE A 266 3.93 12.28 -1.53
CA PHE A 266 3.22 11.76 -2.70
C PHE A 266 1.84 11.23 -2.31
N GLN A 267 0.92 11.14 -3.26
CA GLN A 267 -0.35 10.43 -3.05
C GLN A 267 -0.06 8.93 -2.98
N ASN A 268 -0.59 8.26 -1.96
CA ASN A 268 -0.41 6.81 -1.82
C ASN A 268 -1.69 6.00 -2.10
N GLY A 269 -2.70 6.66 -2.69
CA GLY A 269 -3.97 6.03 -3.03
C GLY A 269 -4.84 5.64 -1.83
N GLU A 270 -4.44 5.95 -0.59
CA GLU A 270 -5.13 5.51 0.62
C GLU A 270 -6.09 6.55 1.18
N THR A 271 -7.23 6.07 1.69
CA THR A 271 -8.22 6.89 2.40
C THR A 271 -8.52 6.29 3.76
N THR A 272 -8.46 7.12 4.82
CA THR A 272 -8.90 6.71 6.15
C THR A 272 -10.34 7.12 6.38
N ALA A 273 -11.11 6.23 7.04
CA ALA A 273 -12.51 6.46 7.40
C ALA A 273 -12.90 5.69 8.66
N LEU A 274 -13.98 6.10 9.31
CA LEU A 274 -14.69 5.29 10.28
C LEU A 274 -15.82 4.54 9.58
N ARG A 275 -15.76 3.21 9.56
CA ARG A 275 -16.88 2.38 9.16
C ARG A 275 -17.79 2.18 10.38
N MET A 276 -19.07 2.47 10.24
CA MET A 276 -20.09 2.38 11.28
C MET A 276 -20.84 1.05 11.14
N GLN A 277 -21.00 0.31 12.23
CA GLN A 277 -21.86 -0.90 12.28
C GLN A 277 -23.34 -0.47 12.23
N ALA A 278 -23.80 -0.04 11.06
CA ALA A 278 -25.07 0.64 10.84
C ALA A 278 -26.32 -0.24 11.01
N THR A 279 -26.16 -1.51 11.41
CA THR A 279 -27.26 -2.43 11.75
C THR A 279 -27.50 -2.58 13.26
N GLU A 280 -26.68 -1.93 14.09
CA GLU A 280 -26.73 -2.05 15.54
C GLU A 280 -27.10 -0.70 16.20
N PRO A 281 -28.13 -0.65 17.08
CA PRO A 281 -28.46 0.57 17.83
C PRO A 281 -27.28 1.04 18.69
N PRO A 282 -27.00 2.35 18.76
CA PRO A 282 -27.73 3.49 18.15
C PRO A 282 -27.28 3.80 16.71
N LEU A 283 -26.34 3.06 16.11
CA LEU A 283 -25.77 3.36 14.80
C LEU A 283 -26.73 3.01 13.64
N ASP A 284 -27.82 2.30 13.89
CA ASP A 284 -28.88 2.03 12.92
C ASP A 284 -29.76 3.26 12.62
N ASP A 285 -29.75 4.28 13.50
CA ASP A 285 -30.42 5.55 13.25
C ASP A 285 -29.54 6.48 12.40
N ILE A 286 -30.08 6.96 11.28
CA ILE A 286 -29.36 7.83 10.35
C ILE A 286 -28.91 9.14 10.99
N ARG A 287 -29.67 9.70 11.94
CA ARG A 287 -29.33 10.94 12.64
C ARG A 287 -28.06 10.78 13.47
N VAL A 288 -27.88 9.60 14.09
CA VAL A 288 -26.65 9.29 14.84
C VAL A 288 -25.45 9.22 13.89
N ARG A 289 -25.59 8.58 12.73
CA ARG A 289 -24.52 8.52 11.72
C ARG A 289 -24.20 9.90 11.13
N GLN A 290 -25.21 10.75 10.91
CA GLN A 290 -25.01 12.16 10.52
C GLN A 290 -24.30 12.95 11.60
N ALA A 291 -24.69 12.78 12.87
CA ALA A 291 -24.06 13.46 14.00
C ALA A 291 -22.56 13.10 14.10
N ILE A 292 -22.21 11.83 13.91
CA ILE A 292 -20.80 11.37 13.83
C ILE A 292 -20.08 12.10 12.70
N ASN A 293 -20.67 12.20 11.51
CA ASN A 293 -20.08 12.90 10.39
C ASN A 293 -19.85 14.41 10.66
N TYR A 294 -20.80 15.09 11.31
CA TYR A 294 -20.66 16.49 11.70
C TYR A 294 -19.66 16.71 12.84
N SER A 295 -19.43 15.72 13.72
CA SER A 295 -18.54 15.88 14.86
C SER A 295 -17.06 15.77 14.50
N VAL A 296 -16.69 14.99 13.47
CA VAL A 296 -15.29 14.76 13.12
C VAL A 296 -14.65 15.99 12.48
N ASN A 297 -13.66 16.57 13.16
CA ASN A 297 -12.87 17.71 12.68
C ASN A 297 -11.77 17.29 11.72
N ARG A 298 -12.13 16.94 10.51
CA ARG A 298 -11.20 16.44 9.46
C ARG A 298 -10.04 17.38 9.21
N THR A 299 -10.34 18.68 9.10
CA THR A 299 -9.29 19.71 8.87
C THR A 299 -8.35 19.83 10.06
N GLY A 300 -8.86 19.73 11.29
CA GLY A 300 -8.05 19.74 12.51
C GLY A 300 -7.13 18.52 12.58
N ILE A 301 -7.65 17.33 12.29
CA ILE A 301 -6.90 16.07 12.26
C ILE A 301 -5.76 16.15 11.22
N VAL A 302 -6.08 16.50 9.97
CA VAL A 302 -5.10 16.60 8.88
C VAL A 302 -4.00 17.61 9.23
N LYS A 303 -4.37 18.77 9.77
CA LYS A 303 -3.42 19.82 10.13
C LYS A 303 -2.53 19.44 11.31
N ALA A 304 -3.12 18.93 12.39
CA ALA A 304 -2.40 18.71 13.65
C ALA A 304 -1.67 17.37 13.70
N LEU A 305 -2.31 16.30 13.22
CA LEU A 305 -1.78 14.94 13.36
C LEU A 305 -1.07 14.45 12.09
N PHE A 306 -1.55 14.87 10.90
CA PHE A 306 -0.90 14.49 9.64
C PHE A 306 -0.01 15.60 9.07
N ARG A 307 0.19 16.72 9.79
CA ARG A 307 1.04 17.86 9.38
C ARG A 307 0.76 18.34 7.95
N ASN A 308 -0.50 18.36 7.55
CA ASN A 308 -0.98 18.65 6.19
C ASN A 308 -0.53 17.59 5.14
N LEU A 309 -0.08 16.41 5.55
CA LEU A 309 0.16 15.26 4.68
C LEU A 309 -1.14 14.48 4.50
N GLY A 310 -2.01 15.02 3.68
CA GLY A 310 -3.33 14.51 3.39
C GLY A 310 -4.31 15.63 3.09
N GLN A 311 -5.50 15.22 2.68
CA GLN A 311 -6.63 16.12 2.41
C GLN A 311 -7.88 15.59 3.10
N PRO A 312 -8.74 16.44 3.71
CA PRO A 312 -10.03 15.99 4.20
C PRO A 312 -10.80 15.26 3.11
N ALA A 313 -11.35 14.09 3.42
CA ALA A 313 -12.03 13.24 2.45
C ALA A 313 -13.54 13.45 2.49
N ALA A 314 -14.17 13.45 1.30
CA ALA A 314 -15.62 13.47 1.11
C ALA A 314 -16.17 12.11 0.63
N GLN A 315 -15.32 11.20 0.22
CA GLN A 315 -15.60 9.87 -0.34
C GLN A 315 -14.45 8.91 -0.08
N LEU A 316 -14.64 7.62 -0.32
CA LEU A 316 -13.62 6.61 0.01
C LEU A 316 -12.48 6.51 -1.01
N ILE A 317 -12.67 7.03 -2.23
CA ILE A 317 -11.65 7.05 -3.28
C ILE A 317 -11.03 8.44 -3.41
N PRO A 318 -9.71 8.56 -3.62
CA PRO A 318 -9.03 9.83 -3.88
C PRO A 318 -9.12 10.24 -5.36
N SER A 319 -8.68 11.46 -5.68
CA SER A 319 -8.50 11.90 -7.06
C SER A 319 -7.53 10.97 -7.82
N GLY A 320 -7.76 10.78 -9.13
CA GLY A 320 -7.00 9.83 -9.96
C GLY A 320 -7.60 8.41 -10.00
N VAL A 321 -8.65 8.14 -9.22
CA VAL A 321 -9.42 6.89 -9.30
C VAL A 321 -10.69 7.12 -10.12
N VAL A 322 -10.98 6.25 -11.08
CA VAL A 322 -12.21 6.31 -11.89
C VAL A 322 -13.43 6.28 -10.97
N GLY A 323 -14.33 7.24 -11.15
CA GLY A 323 -15.51 7.42 -10.29
C GLY A 323 -15.32 8.49 -9.21
N TYR A 324 -14.12 9.10 -9.09
CA TYR A 324 -13.95 10.23 -8.17
C TYR A 324 -14.87 11.39 -8.54
N ASN A 325 -15.59 11.92 -7.54
CA ASN A 325 -16.49 13.04 -7.70
C ASN A 325 -15.85 14.31 -7.10
N ASP A 326 -15.38 15.20 -7.93
CA ASP A 326 -14.71 16.45 -7.55
C ASP A 326 -15.65 17.54 -7.00
N GLN A 327 -16.97 17.33 -7.12
CA GLN A 327 -17.97 18.25 -6.58
C GLN A 327 -18.31 17.97 -5.11
N LEU A 328 -17.96 16.78 -4.59
CA LEU A 328 -18.22 16.45 -3.20
C LEU A 328 -17.29 17.22 -2.27
N GLN A 329 -17.87 17.70 -1.19
CA GLN A 329 -17.15 18.39 -0.13
C GLN A 329 -17.16 17.56 1.15
N PRO A 330 -16.07 17.52 1.91
CA PRO A 330 -16.05 16.88 3.22
C PRO A 330 -17.14 17.46 4.12
N TRP A 331 -17.74 16.60 4.95
CA TRP A 331 -18.72 17.05 5.92
C TRP A 331 -18.12 18.17 6.81
N PRO A 332 -18.87 19.28 7.02
CA PRO A 332 -18.39 20.35 7.87
C PRO A 332 -18.32 19.89 9.33
N HIS A 333 -17.36 20.43 10.08
CA HIS A 333 -17.32 20.25 11.52
C HIS A 333 -18.34 21.20 12.18
N ASP A 334 -19.43 20.65 12.71
CA ASP A 334 -20.55 21.39 13.31
C ASP A 334 -21.11 20.64 14.54
N LEU A 335 -20.53 20.90 15.70
CA LEU A 335 -20.92 20.24 16.95
C LEU A 335 -22.32 20.60 17.40
N ASP A 336 -22.82 21.80 17.07
CA ASP A 336 -24.18 22.21 17.47
C ASP A 336 -25.22 21.44 16.67
N ARG A 337 -24.99 21.27 15.36
CA ARG A 337 -25.84 20.43 14.53
C ARG A 337 -25.77 18.96 14.95
N ALA A 338 -24.57 18.47 15.26
CA ALA A 338 -24.38 17.09 15.73
C ALA A 338 -25.14 16.82 17.04
N ARG A 339 -25.04 17.73 18.04
CA ARG A 339 -25.79 17.62 19.31
C ARG A 339 -27.31 17.64 19.08
N ALA A 340 -27.79 18.53 18.20
CA ALA A 340 -29.21 18.59 17.89
C ALA A 340 -29.74 17.26 17.33
N LEU A 341 -28.98 16.60 16.44
CA LEU A 341 -29.34 15.28 15.88
C LEU A 341 -29.37 14.19 16.95
N ILE A 342 -28.41 14.19 17.87
CA ILE A 342 -28.38 13.23 19.00
C ILE A 342 -29.55 13.46 19.94
N ASP A 343 -29.92 14.73 20.23
CA ASP A 343 -31.06 15.06 21.09
C ASP A 343 -32.38 14.68 20.43
N GLU A 344 -32.53 14.89 19.12
CA GLU A 344 -33.69 14.43 18.33
C GLU A 344 -33.82 12.90 18.39
N ALA A 345 -32.71 12.16 18.15
CA ALA A 345 -32.70 10.70 18.22
C ALA A 345 -33.05 10.19 19.64
N ARG A 346 -32.48 10.81 20.68
CA ARG A 346 -32.79 10.49 22.09
C ARG A 346 -34.25 10.70 22.43
N ALA A 347 -34.84 11.81 21.95
CA ALA A 347 -36.26 12.12 22.18
C ALA A 347 -37.18 11.06 21.55
N ASP A 348 -36.79 10.47 20.45
CA ASP A 348 -37.53 9.39 19.78
C ASP A 348 -37.20 7.98 20.35
N GLY A 349 -36.41 7.91 21.44
CA GLY A 349 -36.13 6.66 22.16
C GLY A 349 -34.94 5.85 21.60
N VAL A 350 -34.13 6.42 20.72
CA VAL A 350 -32.88 5.80 20.28
C VAL A 350 -31.91 5.70 21.47
N PRO A 351 -31.28 4.54 21.72
CA PRO A 351 -30.44 4.34 22.91
C PRO A 351 -29.03 4.95 22.72
N VAL A 352 -28.96 6.27 22.55
CA VAL A 352 -27.71 7.01 22.25
C VAL A 352 -26.68 6.96 23.38
N ASP A 353 -27.07 6.60 24.60
CA ASP A 353 -26.19 6.44 25.76
C ASP A 353 -25.51 5.04 25.81
N ARG A 354 -25.93 4.11 24.92
CA ARG A 354 -25.30 2.79 24.80
C ARG A 354 -23.82 2.95 24.44
N GLU A 355 -22.95 2.16 25.09
CA GLU A 355 -21.52 2.16 24.79
C GLU A 355 -21.27 1.73 23.34
N ILE A 356 -20.50 2.54 22.60
CA ILE A 356 -20.03 2.28 21.25
C ILE A 356 -18.52 2.03 21.33
N ARG A 357 -18.06 0.91 20.77
CA ARG A 357 -16.63 0.62 20.71
C ARG A 357 -16.01 1.37 19.52
N LEU A 358 -14.92 2.08 19.73
CA LEU A 358 -14.11 2.70 18.67
C LEU A 358 -12.84 1.87 18.48
N ILE A 359 -12.85 1.05 17.46
CA ILE A 359 -11.81 0.05 17.19
C ILE A 359 -10.78 0.64 16.23
N GLY A 360 -9.50 0.60 16.64
CA GLY A 360 -8.35 0.93 15.83
C GLY A 360 -7.33 -0.19 15.81
N ARG A 361 -6.44 -0.18 14.82
CA ARG A 361 -5.33 -1.12 14.71
C ARG A 361 -4.02 -0.43 15.08
N THR A 362 -3.23 -1.06 15.94
CA THR A 362 -1.89 -0.57 16.28
C THR A 362 -1.02 -0.48 15.02
N ALA A 363 -0.33 0.65 14.85
CA ALA A 363 0.53 0.94 13.70
C ALA A 363 -0.17 0.91 12.32
N GLN A 364 -1.49 1.18 12.26
CA GLN A 364 -2.25 1.23 11.02
C GLN A 364 -1.74 2.34 10.08
N PHE A 365 -1.51 3.52 10.64
CA PHE A 365 -0.88 4.67 9.98
C PHE A 365 -0.22 5.55 11.06
N PRO A 366 0.66 6.51 10.70
CA PRO A 366 1.28 7.41 11.66
C PRO A 366 0.25 8.20 12.50
N ASN A 367 0.46 8.28 13.81
CA ASN A 367 -0.42 8.98 14.77
C ASN A 367 -1.85 8.41 14.86
N ILE A 368 -2.02 7.10 14.62
CA ILE A 368 -3.34 6.45 14.72
C ILE A 368 -3.92 6.54 16.14
N ALA A 369 -3.11 6.38 17.19
CA ALA A 369 -3.58 6.44 18.56
C ALA A 369 -4.13 7.82 18.91
N GLU A 370 -3.39 8.86 18.59
CA GLU A 370 -3.80 10.26 18.78
C GLU A 370 -5.04 10.60 17.94
N THR A 371 -5.12 10.06 16.72
CA THR A 371 -6.28 10.27 15.84
C THR A 371 -7.56 9.68 16.47
N ILE A 372 -7.47 8.47 17.00
CA ILE A 372 -8.59 7.80 17.67
C ILE A 372 -8.99 8.53 18.97
N GLU A 373 -8.03 9.02 19.75
CA GLU A 373 -8.31 9.81 20.97
C GLU A 373 -9.01 11.13 20.66
N VAL A 374 -8.59 11.83 19.61
CA VAL A 374 -9.27 13.07 19.16
C VAL A 374 -10.70 12.77 18.73
N ILE A 375 -10.91 11.74 17.91
CA ILE A 375 -12.25 11.35 17.46
C ILE A 375 -13.13 10.91 18.64
N GLN A 376 -12.62 10.14 19.59
CA GLN A 376 -13.35 9.75 20.79
C GLN A 376 -13.79 10.98 21.60
N SER A 377 -12.91 11.97 21.77
CA SER A 377 -13.22 13.22 22.45
C SER A 377 -14.32 14.00 21.75
N GLU A 378 -14.26 14.14 20.42
CA GLU A 378 -15.26 14.85 19.62
C GLU A 378 -16.63 14.14 19.67
N LEU A 379 -16.66 12.81 19.65
CA LEU A 379 -17.89 12.03 19.81
C LEU A 379 -18.48 12.15 21.22
N ALA A 380 -17.64 12.23 22.25
CA ALA A 380 -18.08 12.46 23.62
C ALA A 380 -18.70 13.87 23.80
N GLU A 381 -18.18 14.89 23.12
CA GLU A 381 -18.71 16.26 23.13
C GLU A 381 -20.14 16.37 22.59
N ILE A 382 -20.57 15.47 21.72
CA ILE A 382 -21.94 15.40 21.20
C ILE A 382 -22.84 14.47 22.02
N GLY A 383 -22.32 13.88 23.12
CA GLY A 383 -23.09 13.06 24.06
C GLY A 383 -23.19 11.59 23.72
N LEU A 384 -22.28 11.06 22.88
CA LEU A 384 -22.13 9.63 22.65
C LEU A 384 -21.16 9.00 23.67
N ASN A 385 -21.47 7.79 24.13
CA ASN A 385 -20.62 7.04 25.04
C ASN A 385 -19.66 6.14 24.23
N VAL A 386 -18.43 6.60 23.99
CA VAL A 386 -17.47 5.93 23.10
C VAL A 386 -16.26 5.43 23.87
N LYS A 387 -15.91 4.14 23.68
CA LYS A 387 -14.77 3.49 24.31
C LYS A 387 -13.74 3.03 23.27
N ILE A 388 -12.51 3.50 23.42
CA ILE A 388 -11.40 3.12 22.54
C ILE A 388 -10.99 1.66 22.80
N GLU A 389 -10.73 0.94 21.71
CA GLU A 389 -10.16 -0.40 21.72
C GLU A 389 -9.12 -0.53 20.62
N MET A 390 -7.83 -0.59 21.01
CA MET A 390 -6.73 -0.82 20.07
C MET A 390 -6.45 -2.30 19.95
N MET A 391 -6.35 -2.81 18.74
CA MET A 391 -6.17 -4.21 18.41
C MET A 391 -4.88 -4.43 17.58
N ASP A 392 -4.39 -5.66 17.56
CA ASP A 392 -3.45 -6.11 16.54
C ASP A 392 -4.14 -6.33 15.19
N THR A 393 -3.33 -6.58 14.14
CA THR A 393 -3.84 -6.74 12.77
C THR A 393 -4.82 -7.92 12.64
N ALA A 394 -4.52 -9.06 13.24
CA ALA A 394 -5.36 -10.26 13.11
C ALA A 394 -6.71 -10.06 13.78
N SER A 395 -6.72 -9.53 15.00
CA SER A 395 -7.95 -9.24 15.74
C SER A 395 -8.82 -8.18 15.06
N GLN A 396 -8.21 -7.12 14.48
CA GLN A 396 -8.95 -6.08 13.80
C GLN A 396 -9.56 -6.59 12.48
N LEU A 397 -8.89 -7.49 11.76
CA LEU A 397 -9.41 -8.09 10.52
C LEU A 397 -10.70 -8.89 10.73
N GLU A 398 -10.92 -9.49 11.90
CA GLU A 398 -12.19 -10.17 12.23
C GLU A 398 -13.38 -9.20 12.21
N TYR A 399 -13.17 -7.92 12.57
CA TYR A 399 -14.18 -6.87 12.50
C TYR A 399 -14.26 -6.20 11.13
N GLN A 400 -13.23 -6.32 10.33
CA GLN A 400 -13.16 -5.70 9.01
C GLN A 400 -13.79 -6.58 7.93
N LEU A 401 -13.54 -7.90 7.97
CA LEU A 401 -13.95 -8.86 6.95
C LEU A 401 -15.14 -9.70 7.43
N ARG A 402 -16.09 -9.97 6.54
CA ARG A 402 -17.18 -10.92 6.80
C ARG A 402 -16.67 -12.37 6.80
N PRO A 403 -17.26 -13.25 7.64
CA PRO A 403 -18.36 -12.98 8.58
C PRO A 403 -17.89 -12.24 9.84
N PHE A 404 -18.54 -11.12 10.16
CA PHE A 404 -18.20 -10.35 11.36
C PHE A 404 -18.48 -11.16 12.63
N PRO A 405 -17.74 -10.91 13.74
CA PRO A 405 -17.99 -11.60 15.01
C PRO A 405 -19.44 -11.34 15.49
N PRO A 406 -20.16 -12.36 15.96
CA PRO A 406 -21.53 -12.17 16.43
C PRO A 406 -21.58 -11.49 17.81
N ASN A 407 -22.67 -10.77 18.06
CA ASN A 407 -22.98 -10.16 19.38
C ASN A 407 -21.92 -9.14 19.87
N THR A 408 -21.31 -8.42 18.96
CA THR A 408 -20.26 -7.44 19.29
C THR A 408 -20.83 -6.12 19.84
N GLY A 409 -22.15 -5.87 19.67
CA GLY A 409 -22.74 -4.57 19.89
C GLY A 409 -22.32 -3.52 18.85
N PRO A 410 -22.66 -2.25 19.05
CA PRO A 410 -22.31 -1.19 18.12
C PRO A 410 -20.82 -0.88 18.18
N TYR A 411 -20.20 -0.74 17.00
CA TYR A 411 -18.81 -0.30 16.90
C TYR A 411 -18.58 0.61 15.70
N LEU A 412 -17.57 1.45 15.84
CA LEU A 412 -16.93 2.21 14.78
C LEU A 412 -15.57 1.57 14.53
N LEU A 413 -15.27 1.23 13.29
CA LEU A 413 -14.01 0.64 12.91
C LEU A 413 -13.18 1.64 12.11
N MET A 414 -11.99 1.97 12.59
CA MET A 414 -11.04 2.74 11.79
C MET A 414 -10.53 1.86 10.66
N ILE A 415 -10.75 2.30 9.43
CA ILE A 415 -10.23 1.65 8.22
C ILE A 415 -9.21 2.55 7.53
N GLN A 416 -8.32 1.91 6.79
CA GLN A 416 -7.44 2.51 5.81
C GLN A 416 -7.62 1.70 4.54
N HIS A 417 -8.18 2.32 3.51
CA HIS A 417 -8.52 1.68 2.26
C HIS A 417 -7.57 2.13 1.16
N GLY A 418 -6.90 1.17 0.53
CA GLY A 418 -6.05 1.40 -0.62
C GLY A 418 -6.85 1.37 -1.92
N ASN A 419 -6.56 2.31 -2.82
CA ASN A 419 -7.25 2.48 -4.10
C ASN A 419 -6.30 2.24 -5.29
N GLN A 420 -5.30 1.40 -5.11
CA GLN A 420 -4.27 1.12 -6.11
C GLN A 420 -4.85 0.53 -7.39
N ALA A 421 -6.02 -0.11 -7.30
CA ALA A 421 -6.74 -0.61 -8.47
C ALA A 421 -7.22 0.48 -9.43
N GLY A 422 -7.37 1.73 -8.95
CA GLY A 422 -7.64 2.87 -9.80
C GLY A 422 -9.06 2.96 -10.38
N ASP A 423 -9.99 2.13 -9.91
CA ASP A 423 -11.39 2.13 -10.33
C ASP A 423 -12.32 1.92 -9.13
N ALA A 424 -13.40 2.70 -9.08
CA ALA A 424 -14.37 2.69 -7.99
C ALA A 424 -15.07 1.34 -7.80
N ALA A 425 -15.14 0.49 -8.81
CA ALA A 425 -15.77 -0.84 -8.71
C ALA A 425 -15.14 -1.65 -7.56
N PHE A 426 -13.81 -1.67 -7.45
CA PHE A 426 -13.13 -2.40 -6.37
C PHE A 426 -13.51 -1.89 -4.98
N THR A 427 -13.71 -0.57 -4.82
CA THR A 427 -14.15 0.03 -3.57
C THR A 427 -15.62 -0.26 -3.29
N MET A 428 -16.48 -0.14 -4.31
CA MET A 428 -17.91 -0.39 -4.20
C MET A 428 -18.20 -1.86 -3.87
N ASP A 429 -17.52 -2.80 -4.53
CA ASP A 429 -17.64 -4.23 -4.27
C ASP A 429 -17.25 -4.58 -2.82
N GLN A 430 -16.19 -4.00 -2.32
CA GLN A 430 -15.70 -4.29 -0.97
C GLN A 430 -16.60 -3.70 0.12
N TYR A 431 -17.04 -2.45 -0.04
CA TYR A 431 -17.63 -1.69 1.05
C TYR A 431 -19.10 -1.31 0.85
N MET A 432 -19.59 -1.16 -0.40
CA MET A 432 -20.90 -0.54 -0.64
C MET A 432 -21.98 -1.53 -1.07
N LEU A 433 -21.61 -2.68 -1.63
CA LEU A 433 -22.57 -3.77 -1.86
C LEU A 433 -23.09 -4.31 -0.52
N SER A 434 -24.36 -4.68 -0.47
CA SER A 434 -24.99 -5.20 0.74
C SER A 434 -24.35 -6.48 1.26
N ASP A 435 -23.71 -7.28 0.40
CA ASP A 435 -22.98 -8.50 0.67
C ASP A 435 -21.46 -8.35 0.56
N GLY A 436 -20.97 -7.14 0.28
CA GLY A 436 -19.54 -6.85 0.15
C GLY A 436 -18.75 -7.33 1.37
N PRO A 437 -17.54 -7.90 1.18
CA PRO A 437 -16.77 -8.53 2.26
C PRO A 437 -16.42 -7.59 3.41
N GLN A 438 -16.38 -6.29 3.17
CA GLN A 438 -16.12 -5.26 4.18
C GLN A 438 -17.31 -4.32 4.43
N SER A 439 -18.47 -4.61 3.85
CA SER A 439 -19.68 -3.79 3.99
C SER A 439 -20.38 -4.07 5.33
N ALA A 440 -20.64 -3.03 6.11
CA ALA A 440 -21.42 -3.11 7.33
C ALA A 440 -22.92 -2.91 7.09
N TYR A 441 -23.28 -2.27 5.97
CA TYR A 441 -24.67 -1.99 5.59
C TYR A 441 -24.76 -1.68 4.09
N GLY A 442 -25.81 -2.16 3.45
CA GLY A 442 -26.14 -1.89 2.05
C GLY A 442 -27.60 -2.23 1.75
N THR A 443 -28.06 -1.86 0.59
CA THR A 443 -29.43 -2.12 0.11
C THR A 443 -29.40 -2.73 -1.29
N THR A 444 -30.34 -3.64 -1.60
CA THR A 444 -30.48 -4.21 -2.94
C THR A 444 -30.72 -3.14 -4.02
N ALA A 445 -31.34 -2.02 -3.66
CA ALA A 445 -31.52 -0.92 -4.58
C ALA A 445 -30.21 -0.27 -4.98
N PHE A 446 -29.30 -0.07 -4.01
CA PHE A 446 -27.97 0.48 -4.26
C PHE A 446 -27.06 -0.53 -4.98
N ASP A 447 -27.14 -1.82 -4.61
CA ASP A 447 -26.45 -2.91 -5.32
C ASP A 447 -26.78 -2.92 -6.83
N THR A 448 -28.07 -2.75 -7.17
CA THR A 448 -28.50 -2.69 -8.58
C THR A 448 -27.84 -1.54 -9.34
N LYS A 449 -27.66 -0.39 -8.68
CA LYS A 449 -27.00 0.77 -9.30
C LYS A 449 -25.50 0.54 -9.47
N ILE A 450 -24.84 -0.07 -8.49
CA ILE A 450 -23.42 -0.43 -8.57
C ILE A 450 -23.21 -1.39 -9.75
N ARG A 451 -23.96 -2.50 -9.79
CA ARG A 451 -23.86 -3.50 -10.87
C ARG A 451 -24.13 -2.90 -12.26
N ALA A 452 -25.02 -1.91 -12.36
CA ALA A 452 -25.24 -1.19 -13.61
C ALA A 452 -24.05 -0.30 -14.01
N ALA A 453 -23.40 0.36 -13.05
CA ALA A 453 -22.23 1.20 -13.30
C ALA A 453 -21.00 0.37 -13.73
N GLU A 454 -20.84 -0.83 -13.17
CA GLU A 454 -19.76 -1.77 -13.52
C GLU A 454 -19.75 -2.18 -14.98
N GLN A 455 -20.92 -2.21 -15.63
CA GLN A 455 -21.06 -2.58 -17.05
C GLN A 455 -20.70 -1.43 -18.02
N LEU A 456 -20.39 -0.24 -17.50
CA LEU A 456 -20.06 0.93 -18.30
C LEU A 456 -18.56 1.04 -18.51
N THR A 457 -18.17 1.83 -19.52
CA THR A 457 -16.77 2.17 -19.83
C THR A 457 -16.57 3.67 -19.99
N GLY A 458 -15.32 4.13 -19.92
CA GLY A 458 -14.94 5.51 -20.19
C GLY A 458 -15.71 6.54 -19.35
N GLN A 459 -16.10 7.64 -19.95
CA GLN A 459 -16.77 8.75 -19.25
C GLN A 459 -18.11 8.34 -18.61
N ALA A 460 -18.87 7.44 -19.24
CA ALA A 460 -20.14 6.97 -18.68
C ALA A 460 -19.93 6.20 -17.37
N ARG A 461 -18.85 5.42 -17.25
CA ARG A 461 -18.44 4.73 -16.04
C ARG A 461 -18.00 5.73 -14.96
N GLN A 462 -17.15 6.69 -15.34
CA GLN A 462 -16.72 7.78 -14.45
C GLN A 462 -17.93 8.51 -13.84
N ASP A 463 -18.88 8.94 -14.66
CA ASP A 463 -20.05 9.71 -14.22
C ASP A 463 -20.99 8.88 -13.34
N ALA A 464 -21.17 7.59 -13.68
CA ALA A 464 -22.03 6.69 -12.92
C ALA A 464 -21.50 6.46 -11.50
N PHE A 465 -20.21 6.14 -11.33
CA PHE A 465 -19.61 5.96 -10.02
C PHE A 465 -19.52 7.28 -9.23
N ALA A 466 -19.18 8.39 -9.89
CA ALA A 466 -19.19 9.70 -9.25
C ALA A 466 -20.58 10.06 -8.68
N LYS A 467 -21.64 9.70 -9.39
CA LYS A 467 -23.01 9.85 -8.91
C LYS A 467 -23.33 8.95 -7.72
N LEU A 468 -22.85 7.70 -7.73
CA LEU A 468 -23.06 6.76 -6.62
C LEU A 468 -22.41 7.26 -5.33
N PHE A 469 -21.20 7.84 -5.38
CA PHE A 469 -20.60 8.48 -4.21
C PHE A 469 -21.38 9.69 -3.70
N ALA A 470 -22.10 10.41 -4.57
CA ALA A 470 -22.98 11.48 -4.13
C ALA A 470 -24.28 10.97 -3.47
N GLU A 471 -24.78 9.81 -3.89
CA GLU A 471 -26.00 9.18 -3.35
C GLU A 471 -25.73 8.35 -2.08
N GLU A 472 -24.50 7.82 -1.90
CA GLU A 472 -24.15 6.98 -0.74
C GLU A 472 -24.52 7.57 0.61
N PRO A 473 -24.25 8.86 0.92
CA PRO A 473 -24.61 9.45 2.21
C PRO A 473 -26.11 9.56 2.49
N GLU A 474 -26.93 9.48 1.47
CA GLU A 474 -28.39 9.53 1.60
C GLU A 474 -29.01 8.14 1.70
N GLU A 475 -28.42 7.13 1.04
CA GLU A 475 -29.00 5.80 0.91
C GLU A 475 -28.42 4.77 1.88
N ILE A 476 -27.11 4.84 2.16
CA ILE A 476 -26.40 3.88 3.02
C ILE A 476 -25.71 4.55 4.22
N MET A 477 -24.95 5.60 4.02
CA MET A 477 -24.19 6.31 5.06
C MET A 477 -23.54 5.38 6.10
N GLN A 478 -22.73 4.46 5.65
CA GLN A 478 -22.02 3.59 6.58
C GLN A 478 -20.62 4.10 6.95
N MET A 479 -20.18 5.22 6.36
CA MET A 479 -18.86 5.78 6.54
C MET A 479 -18.86 7.19 7.08
N ALA A 480 -17.86 7.51 7.90
CA ALA A 480 -17.41 8.88 8.12
C ALA A 480 -15.98 8.98 7.56
N TYR A 481 -15.86 9.51 6.34
CA TYR A 481 -14.58 9.71 5.67
C TYR A 481 -13.75 10.73 6.44
N ILE A 482 -12.43 10.50 6.58
CA ILE A 482 -11.55 11.37 7.38
C ILE A 482 -10.58 12.08 6.46
N ALA A 483 -9.67 11.34 5.81
CA ALA A 483 -8.63 11.94 4.98
C ALA A 483 -8.18 11.01 3.86
N HIS A 484 -7.91 11.59 2.69
CA HIS A 484 -7.03 11.00 1.68
C HIS A 484 -5.60 11.18 2.16
N MET A 485 -4.87 10.10 2.28
CA MET A 485 -3.53 10.08 2.88
C MET A 485 -2.45 10.44 1.85
N ARG A 486 -1.29 10.87 2.36
CA ARG A 486 -0.07 11.00 1.58
C ARG A 486 1.04 10.21 2.25
N GLY A 487 1.81 9.49 1.44
CA GLY A 487 3.09 8.92 1.85
C GLY A 487 4.21 9.95 1.82
N ILE A 488 5.33 9.63 2.44
CA ILE A 488 6.56 10.41 2.36
C ILE A 488 7.69 9.46 1.96
N LEU A 489 8.35 9.81 0.87
CA LEU A 489 9.60 9.20 0.47
C LEU A 489 10.76 10.07 0.93
N GLY A 490 11.71 9.53 1.70
CA GLY A 490 12.99 10.18 1.96
C GLY A 490 13.89 10.03 0.74
N LYS A 491 14.48 11.11 0.26
CA LYS A 491 15.32 11.12 -0.94
C LYS A 491 16.58 11.93 -0.73
N SER A 492 17.73 11.33 -1.04
CA SER A 492 19.02 12.02 -1.10
C SER A 492 19.02 13.09 -2.20
N PRO A 493 19.69 14.23 -2.02
CA PRO A 493 19.83 15.26 -3.06
C PRO A 493 20.49 14.76 -4.34
N ARG A 494 21.23 13.67 -4.28
CA ARG A 494 21.91 13.08 -5.45
C ARG A 494 21.01 12.27 -6.38
N ILE A 495 19.74 12.03 -5.97
CA ILE A 495 18.76 11.27 -6.77
C ILE A 495 17.70 12.22 -7.30
N ASP A 496 17.44 12.15 -8.59
CA ASP A 496 16.26 12.73 -9.21
C ASP A 496 15.20 11.62 -9.37
N TYR A 497 14.07 11.77 -8.66
CA TYR A 497 12.96 10.85 -8.67
C TYR A 497 11.70 11.48 -8.07
N THR A 498 10.58 11.24 -8.71
CA THR A 498 9.24 11.54 -8.17
C THR A 498 8.48 10.22 -8.00
N PRO A 499 7.96 9.92 -6.79
CA PRO A 499 7.22 8.70 -6.56
C PRO A 499 5.97 8.60 -7.43
N ASP A 500 5.71 7.39 -7.93
CA ASP A 500 4.49 7.06 -8.66
C ASP A 500 3.30 6.95 -7.68
N ALA A 501 2.33 7.84 -7.83
CA ALA A 501 1.15 7.90 -6.98
C ALA A 501 -0.06 7.16 -7.55
N ALA A 502 -0.11 6.94 -8.87
CA ALA A 502 -1.26 6.36 -9.54
C ALA A 502 -1.38 4.85 -9.31
N THR A 503 -0.23 4.16 -9.21
CA THR A 503 -0.17 2.71 -9.00
C THR A 503 0.03 2.32 -7.54
N GLY A 504 0.34 3.30 -6.66
CA GLY A 504 0.80 3.04 -5.29
C GLY A 504 2.21 2.44 -5.24
N ASP A 505 2.92 2.45 -6.35
CA ASP A 505 4.27 1.94 -6.52
C ASP A 505 5.26 3.11 -6.47
N GLU A 506 5.70 3.47 -5.27
CA GLU A 506 6.62 4.57 -5.03
C GLU A 506 8.08 4.27 -5.41
N MET A 507 8.37 3.11 -6.03
CA MET A 507 9.74 2.59 -6.18
C MET A 507 10.06 2.07 -7.58
N ARG A 508 9.89 2.87 -8.61
CA ARG A 508 10.35 2.53 -9.98
C ARG A 508 11.84 2.86 -10.14
N LEU A 509 12.72 1.87 -9.97
CA LEU A 509 14.18 2.05 -10.04
C LEU A 509 14.65 2.56 -11.41
N SER A 510 13.99 2.15 -12.49
CA SER A 510 14.32 2.60 -13.85
C SER A 510 14.05 4.10 -14.10
N ALA A 511 13.16 4.71 -13.29
CA ALA A 511 12.87 6.14 -13.34
C ALA A 511 13.82 6.98 -12.47
N MET A 512 14.66 6.36 -11.65
CA MET A 512 15.60 7.05 -10.78
C MET A 512 16.88 7.40 -11.55
N THR A 513 17.31 8.65 -11.46
CA THR A 513 18.55 9.11 -12.12
C THR A 513 19.43 9.90 -11.16
N PRO A 514 20.76 9.91 -11.36
CA PRO A 514 21.65 10.81 -10.62
C PRO A 514 21.32 12.28 -10.96
N THR A 515 21.36 13.16 -9.95
CA THR A 515 21.26 14.59 -10.19
C THR A 515 22.52 15.13 -10.89
N ALA A 516 22.39 16.18 -11.69
CA ALA A 516 23.49 16.76 -12.50
C ALA A 516 24.68 17.28 -11.69
N ALA A 517 24.60 17.34 -10.36
CA ALA A 517 25.67 17.83 -9.49
C ALA A 517 26.87 16.84 -9.34
N ASP A 518 26.65 15.55 -9.59
CA ASP A 518 27.68 14.51 -9.37
C ASP A 518 28.65 14.31 -10.56
N HIS A 519 28.45 14.99 -11.69
CA HIS A 519 29.32 14.86 -12.87
C HIS A 519 30.50 15.83 -12.94
N THR A 520 30.69 16.70 -11.94
CA THR A 520 31.70 17.78 -12.00
C THR A 520 33.05 17.45 -11.35
N ASP A 521 33.20 16.31 -10.69
CA ASP A 521 34.47 15.96 -9.98
C ASP A 521 35.34 14.89 -10.65
N GLN A 522 35.12 14.59 -11.94
CA GLN A 522 36.00 13.69 -12.71
C GLN A 522 36.52 14.36 -14.02
N SER A 523 37.25 15.46 -13.89
CA SER A 523 38.09 15.96 -15.00
C SER A 523 39.51 16.26 -14.55
#